data_b24ebfec0f2634d0ef0a3f683c4d36ed
#
_entry.id   b24ebfec0f2634d0ef0a3f683c4d36ed
#
_cell.length_a   1.000
_cell.length_b   1.000
_cell.length_c   1.000
_cell.angle_alpha   90.00
_cell.angle_beta   90.00
_cell.angle_gamma   90.00
#
_symmetry.space_group_name_H-M   'P 1'
#
loop_
_entity.id
_entity.type
_entity.pdbx_description
1 polymer ?
#
loop_
_entity_poly.entity_id
_entity_poly.type
_entity_poly.pdbx_seq_one_letter_code
_entity_poly.pdbx_strand_id
1 'polypeptide(L)'
;MIRTIAAATMVAALMTITTACNERRVYDHYEHADPGGWEKNETLEFGIDSLKKSGTYAMLLNLRLSGRYPFKNLHIVVDQTVYPSRATIHDTVTCYVTDKRGMTLGAGISLYQYTLPVRKRFYMYGDSIHVRVRHNMKREILPGIADVGIQLKAE
;
A
#
# COMPACT_ATOMS: atom_id res chain seq x y z
N MET A 1 -37.65 -34.75 16.79
CA MET A 1 -37.49 -34.29 15.40
C MET A 1 -37.35 -32.77 15.25
N ILE A 2 -38.16 -31.95 15.89
CA ILE A 2 -38.11 -30.48 15.75
C ILE A 2 -36.78 -29.88 16.28
N ARG A 3 -36.21 -30.42 17.35
CA ARG A 3 -34.94 -29.95 17.94
C ARG A 3 -33.69 -30.23 17.08
N THR A 4 -33.68 -31.32 16.33
CA THR A 4 -32.60 -31.69 15.42
C THR A 4 -32.60 -30.89 14.13
N ILE A 5 -33.81 -30.51 13.63
CA ILE A 5 -33.93 -29.65 12.45
C ILE A 5 -33.48 -28.23 12.75
N ALA A 6 -33.79 -27.68 13.93
CA ALA A 6 -33.38 -26.36 14.34
C ALA A 6 -31.84 -26.24 14.49
N ALA A 7 -31.18 -27.29 14.99
CA ALA A 7 -29.73 -27.33 15.10
C ALA A 7 -29.03 -27.40 13.72
N ALA A 8 -29.60 -28.16 12.80
CA ALA A 8 -29.05 -28.29 11.43
C ALA A 8 -29.17 -26.98 10.63
N THR A 9 -30.27 -26.23 10.79
CA THR A 9 -30.44 -24.92 10.14
C THR A 9 -29.53 -23.86 10.71
N MET A 10 -29.22 -23.91 12.03
CA MET A 10 -28.32 -22.95 12.66
C MET A 10 -26.84 -23.18 12.24
N VAL A 11 -26.43 -24.44 12.06
CA VAL A 11 -25.09 -24.78 11.54
C VAL A 11 -24.93 -24.40 10.06
N ALA A 12 -25.98 -24.59 9.24
CA ALA A 12 -25.94 -24.18 7.83
C ALA A 12 -25.87 -22.66 7.67
N ALA A 13 -26.51 -21.88 8.53
CA ALA A 13 -26.45 -20.41 8.51
C ALA A 13 -25.07 -19.86 8.95
N LEU A 14 -24.29 -20.62 9.74
CA LEU A 14 -22.96 -20.19 10.19
C LEU A 14 -21.87 -20.39 9.13
N MET A 15 -22.10 -21.22 8.11
CA MET A 15 -21.11 -21.51 7.05
C MET A 15 -21.13 -20.51 5.89
N THR A 16 -22.04 -19.55 5.87
CA THR A 16 -22.16 -18.59 4.76
C THR A 16 -21.42 -17.25 4.97
N ILE A 17 -20.67 -17.07 6.08
CA ILE A 17 -20.09 -15.76 6.44
C ILE A 17 -18.61 -15.61 6.01
N THR A 18 -18.00 -16.55 5.28
CA THR A 18 -16.54 -16.56 5.04
C THR A 18 -16.06 -16.17 3.65
N THR A 19 -16.81 -15.41 2.86
CA THR A 19 -16.31 -14.94 1.56
C THR A 19 -16.40 -13.43 1.39
N ALA A 20 -15.89 -12.68 2.36
CA ALA A 20 -15.50 -11.30 2.12
C ALA A 20 -14.02 -11.26 1.66
N CYS A 21 -13.68 -12.02 0.62
CA CYS A 21 -12.45 -11.78 -0.13
C CYS A 21 -12.56 -10.36 -0.71
N ASN A 22 -11.58 -9.52 -0.40
CA ASN A 22 -11.49 -8.16 -0.93
C ASN A 22 -11.12 -8.24 -2.43
N GLU A 23 -12.08 -8.64 -3.27
CA GLU A 23 -11.91 -8.88 -4.72
C GLU A 23 -11.41 -7.65 -5.49
N ARG A 24 -11.46 -6.47 -4.85
CA ARG A 24 -10.97 -5.22 -5.45
C ARG A 24 -9.44 -5.07 -5.38
N ARG A 25 -8.76 -5.84 -4.52
CA ARG A 25 -7.30 -5.76 -4.37
C ARG A 25 -6.64 -6.60 -5.47
N VAL A 26 -5.97 -5.93 -6.40
CA VAL A 26 -5.30 -6.55 -7.54
C VAL A 26 -3.82 -6.81 -7.26
N TYR A 27 -3.20 -5.92 -6.48
CA TYR A 27 -1.80 -6.00 -6.09
C TYR A 27 -1.61 -5.47 -4.68
N ASP A 28 -0.75 -6.12 -3.90
CA ASP A 28 -0.37 -5.67 -2.55
C ASP A 28 0.98 -6.30 -2.20
N HIS A 29 2.03 -5.51 -2.26
CA HIS A 29 3.38 -5.97 -2.01
C HIS A 29 4.17 -4.94 -1.22
N TYR A 30 5.06 -5.42 -0.33
CA TYR A 30 5.95 -4.62 0.49
C TYR A 30 7.40 -4.98 0.19
N GLU A 31 8.23 -3.97 0.10
CA GLU A 31 9.69 -4.07 0.11
C GLU A 31 10.23 -3.57 1.44
N HIS A 32 11.25 -4.25 1.95
CA HIS A 32 11.92 -3.86 3.18
C HIS A 32 12.96 -2.78 2.87
N ALA A 33 12.97 -1.70 3.67
CA ALA A 33 14.08 -0.76 3.65
C ALA A 33 15.26 -1.34 4.44
N ASP A 34 16.48 -0.90 4.10
CA ASP A 34 17.68 -1.35 4.81
C ASP A 34 17.55 -1.05 6.33
N PRO A 35 17.86 -2.01 7.23
CA PRO A 35 17.84 -1.79 8.67
C PRO A 35 18.73 -0.64 9.16
N GLY A 36 19.79 -0.32 8.42
CA GLY A 36 20.67 0.84 8.67
C GLY A 36 20.03 2.17 8.32
N GLY A 37 18.94 2.15 7.58
CA GLY A 37 18.18 3.31 7.11
C GLY A 37 18.03 3.33 5.59
N TRP A 38 16.93 3.85 5.13
CA TRP A 38 16.64 3.98 3.69
C TRP A 38 17.48 5.10 3.08
N GLU A 39 18.33 4.76 2.12
CA GLU A 39 19.21 5.71 1.45
C GLU A 39 18.43 6.52 0.39
N LYS A 40 18.82 7.79 0.22
CA LYS A 40 18.18 8.72 -0.72
C LYS A 40 18.26 8.25 -2.18
N ASN A 41 19.35 7.58 -2.53
CA ASN A 41 19.58 7.07 -3.88
C ASN A 41 19.02 5.64 -4.07
N GLU A 42 18.59 5.00 -3.00
CA GLU A 42 17.94 3.69 -3.06
C GLU A 42 16.52 3.83 -3.55
N THR A 43 16.21 3.13 -4.63
CA THR A 43 14.87 3.06 -5.22
C THR A 43 14.30 1.67 -4.98
N LEU A 44 13.13 1.63 -4.34
CA LEU A 44 12.36 0.39 -4.18
C LEU A 44 11.46 0.19 -5.39
N GLU A 45 11.47 -1.01 -5.95
CA GLU A 45 10.82 -1.31 -7.23
C GLU A 45 9.69 -2.34 -7.05
N PHE A 46 8.57 -2.10 -7.71
CA PHE A 46 7.38 -2.94 -7.66
C PHE A 46 6.90 -3.24 -9.08
N GLY A 47 6.73 -4.51 -9.40
CA GLY A 47 6.21 -4.98 -10.69
C GLY A 47 4.77 -5.44 -10.54
N ILE A 48 3.85 -4.80 -11.21
CA ILE A 48 2.45 -5.21 -11.29
C ILE A 48 2.24 -5.88 -12.65
N ASP A 49 1.91 -7.15 -12.62
CA ASP A 49 1.65 -7.95 -13.82
C ASP A 49 0.46 -7.42 -14.62
N SER A 50 0.33 -7.92 -15.85
CA SER A 50 -0.73 -7.53 -16.77
C SER A 50 -2.12 -7.60 -16.16
N LEU A 51 -2.82 -6.46 -16.17
CA LEU A 51 -4.16 -6.32 -15.62
C LEU A 51 -5.18 -7.16 -16.43
N LYS A 52 -6.05 -7.83 -15.69
CA LYS A 52 -7.05 -8.76 -16.27
C LYS A 52 -8.35 -8.08 -16.71
N LYS A 53 -8.51 -6.80 -16.38
CA LYS A 53 -9.69 -6.02 -16.75
C LYS A 53 -9.29 -4.57 -16.98
N SER A 54 -9.91 -3.92 -17.99
CA SER A 54 -9.86 -2.47 -18.12
C SER A 54 -10.75 -1.82 -17.06
N GLY A 55 -10.31 -0.70 -16.51
CA GLY A 55 -11.09 0.03 -15.51
C GLY A 55 -10.28 1.07 -14.77
N THR A 56 -10.92 1.74 -13.84
CA THR A 56 -10.27 2.69 -12.94
C THR A 56 -9.71 1.93 -11.74
N TYR A 57 -8.46 2.22 -11.42
CA TYR A 57 -7.75 1.66 -10.28
C TYR A 57 -7.21 2.78 -9.40
N ALA A 58 -7.25 2.55 -8.09
CA ALA A 58 -6.62 3.40 -7.09
C ALA A 58 -5.29 2.79 -6.65
N MET A 59 -4.21 3.54 -6.79
CA MET A 59 -2.90 3.18 -6.24
C MET A 59 -2.74 3.82 -4.86
N LEU A 60 -2.32 3.02 -3.90
CA LEU A 60 -2.05 3.41 -2.52
C LEU A 60 -0.58 3.12 -2.19
N LEU A 61 0.03 4.03 -1.45
CA LEU A 61 1.34 3.85 -0.82
C LEU A 61 1.12 3.46 0.64
N ASN A 62 1.71 2.35 1.04
CA ASN A 62 1.69 1.88 2.41
C ASN A 62 3.08 2.03 3.02
N LEU A 63 3.16 2.52 4.25
CA LEU A 63 4.40 2.70 4.97
C LEU A 63 4.30 2.06 6.34
N ARG A 64 5.38 1.42 6.79
CA ARG A 64 5.55 0.97 8.18
C ARG A 64 6.76 1.65 8.77
N LEU A 65 6.52 2.49 9.76
CA LEU A 65 7.56 3.26 10.46
C LEU A 65 7.67 2.79 11.91
N SER A 66 8.89 2.68 12.40
CA SER A 66 9.14 2.46 13.83
C SER A 66 9.22 3.80 14.58
N GLY A 67 9.17 3.76 15.90
CA GLY A 67 9.38 4.96 16.75
C GLY A 67 10.75 5.62 16.60
N ARG A 68 11.68 5.01 15.86
CA ARG A 68 13.01 5.57 15.54
C ARG A 68 12.98 6.62 14.42
N TYR A 69 11.88 6.73 13.67
CA TYR A 69 11.73 7.76 12.63
C TYR A 69 11.63 9.15 13.30
N PRO A 70 12.56 10.09 13.02
CA PRO A 70 12.70 11.29 13.85
C PRO A 70 11.93 12.52 13.32
N PHE A 71 11.27 12.41 12.16
CA PHE A 71 10.64 13.57 11.53
C PHE A 71 9.11 13.54 11.64
N LYS A 72 8.48 14.71 11.55
CA LYS A 72 7.02 14.88 11.60
C LYS A 72 6.32 14.51 10.29
N ASN A 73 7.05 14.53 9.19
CA ASN A 73 6.55 14.19 7.86
C ASN A 73 7.60 13.41 7.07
N LEU A 74 7.13 12.74 6.02
CA LEU A 74 7.96 12.01 5.06
C LEU A 74 7.46 12.32 3.66
N HIS A 75 8.36 12.82 2.80
CA HIS A 75 8.07 13.09 1.40
C HIS A 75 8.59 11.95 0.54
N ILE A 76 7.72 11.40 -0.29
CA ILE A 76 8.00 10.26 -1.15
C ILE A 76 7.63 10.59 -2.59
N VAL A 77 8.49 10.20 -3.52
CA VAL A 77 8.24 10.24 -4.95
C VAL A 77 7.87 8.84 -5.41
N VAL A 78 6.79 8.74 -6.16
CA VAL A 78 6.28 7.50 -6.76
C VAL A 78 6.26 7.70 -8.27
N ASP A 79 7.12 6.98 -8.97
CA ASP A 79 7.21 7.00 -10.42
C ASP A 79 6.53 5.74 -10.97
N GLN A 80 5.54 5.91 -11.85
CA GLN A 80 4.80 4.81 -12.46
C GLN A 80 5.07 4.78 -13.97
N THR A 81 5.54 3.67 -14.49
CA THR A 81 5.68 3.43 -15.93
C THR A 81 4.70 2.34 -16.37
N VAL A 82 3.83 2.66 -17.31
CA VAL A 82 2.81 1.74 -17.83
C VAL A 82 3.27 1.14 -19.15
N TYR A 83 3.24 -0.17 -19.28
CA TYR A 83 3.57 -0.88 -20.52
C TYR A 83 2.31 -1.47 -21.17
N PRO A 84 2.22 -1.52 -22.52
CA PRO A 84 3.29 -1.27 -23.50
C PRO A 84 3.49 0.20 -23.86
N SER A 85 2.63 1.13 -23.43
CA SER A 85 2.64 2.55 -23.84
C SER A 85 3.91 3.30 -23.43
N ARG A 86 4.63 2.83 -22.41
CA ARG A 86 5.79 3.48 -21.77
C ARG A 86 5.47 4.87 -21.18
N ALA A 87 4.19 5.15 -20.94
CA ALA A 87 3.78 6.37 -20.27
C ALA A 87 4.28 6.39 -18.83
N THR A 88 5.04 7.41 -18.46
CA THR A 88 5.55 7.58 -17.10
C THR A 88 4.82 8.73 -16.41
N ILE A 89 4.47 8.52 -15.15
CA ILE A 89 3.79 9.49 -14.29
C ILE A 89 4.62 9.63 -13.02
N HIS A 90 4.78 10.87 -12.58
CA HIS A 90 5.50 11.22 -11.36
C HIS A 90 4.51 11.80 -10.36
N ASP A 91 4.43 11.19 -9.18
CA ASP A 91 3.63 11.65 -8.06
C ASP A 91 4.51 11.92 -6.84
N THR A 92 4.20 12.96 -6.09
CA THR A 92 4.81 13.21 -4.78
C THR A 92 3.75 13.10 -3.71
N VAL A 93 4.02 12.25 -2.72
CA VAL A 93 3.12 11.97 -1.61
C VAL A 93 3.77 12.43 -0.31
N THR A 94 3.02 13.15 0.52
CA THR A 94 3.45 13.55 1.86
C THR A 94 2.73 12.72 2.90
N CYS A 95 3.49 11.97 3.68
CA CYS A 95 3.01 11.29 4.87
C CYS A 95 3.20 12.21 6.09
N TYR A 96 2.13 12.57 6.75
CA TYR A 96 2.18 13.22 8.06
C TYR A 96 2.29 12.14 9.14
N VAL A 97 3.45 12.05 9.76
CA VAL A 97 3.77 10.98 10.73
C VAL A 97 3.20 11.29 12.10
N THR A 98 3.26 12.56 12.51
CA THR A 98 2.73 13.03 13.80
C THR A 98 1.84 14.24 13.62
N ASP A 99 0.95 14.44 14.59
CA ASP A 99 0.16 15.66 14.70
C ASP A 99 1.00 16.85 15.25
N LYS A 100 0.35 18.01 15.44
CA LYS A 100 1.01 19.21 15.99
C LYS A 100 1.54 19.02 17.42
N ARG A 101 0.95 18.07 18.18
CA ARG A 101 1.33 17.73 19.56
C ARG A 101 2.40 16.64 19.62
N GLY A 102 2.82 16.09 18.47
CA GLY A 102 3.81 15.03 18.40
C GLY A 102 3.23 13.62 18.57
N MET A 103 1.89 13.48 18.59
CA MET A 103 1.23 12.17 18.64
C MET A 103 1.26 11.52 17.27
N THR A 104 1.61 10.23 17.21
CA THR A 104 1.62 9.48 15.95
C THR A 104 0.23 9.40 15.33
N LEU A 105 0.16 9.57 14.01
CA LEU A 105 -1.05 9.42 13.21
C LEU A 105 -1.20 8.02 12.61
N GLY A 106 -0.14 7.20 12.68
CA GLY A 106 -0.15 5.83 12.18
C GLY A 106 -0.87 4.87 13.14
N ALA A 107 -1.39 3.77 12.59
CA ALA A 107 -2.01 2.70 13.34
C ALA A 107 -0.96 1.65 13.73
N GLY A 108 -0.91 1.25 15.00
CA GLY A 108 0.01 0.22 15.49
C GLY A 108 0.58 0.53 16.88
N ILE A 109 1.48 -0.33 17.34
CA ILE A 109 2.11 -0.24 18.66
C ILE A 109 3.63 -0.03 18.52
N SER A 110 4.33 -0.96 17.88
CA SER A 110 5.79 -0.90 17.67
C SER A 110 6.16 -0.47 16.25
N LEU A 111 5.34 -0.84 15.28
CA LEU A 111 5.38 -0.35 13.91
C LEU A 111 4.06 0.37 13.63
N TYR A 112 4.16 1.58 13.12
CA TYR A 112 3.03 2.43 12.79
C TYR A 112 2.80 2.39 11.29
N GLN A 113 1.61 1.95 10.89
CA GLN A 113 1.21 1.84 9.49
C GLN A 113 0.47 3.09 9.03
N TYR A 114 0.84 3.54 7.84
CA TYR A 114 0.23 4.65 7.12
C TYR A 114 -0.20 4.15 5.75
N THR A 115 -1.41 4.52 5.33
CA THR A 115 -1.92 4.23 3.98
C THR A 115 -2.30 5.54 3.32
N LEU A 116 -1.69 5.85 2.20
CA LEU A 116 -1.79 7.14 1.54
C LEU A 116 -2.25 6.96 0.08
N PRO A 117 -3.22 7.73 -0.39
CA PRO A 117 -3.59 7.71 -1.79
C PRO A 117 -2.46 8.32 -2.64
N VAL A 118 -2.07 7.63 -3.71
CA VAL A 118 -1.14 8.14 -4.72
C VAL A 118 -1.93 8.73 -5.86
N ARG A 119 -2.68 7.90 -6.59
CA ARG A 119 -3.44 8.32 -7.77
C ARG A 119 -4.54 7.33 -8.09
N LYS A 120 -5.65 7.85 -8.65
CA LYS A 120 -6.64 7.07 -9.38
C LYS A 120 -6.44 7.27 -10.88
N ARG A 121 -6.46 6.18 -11.64
CA ARG A 121 -6.26 6.21 -13.08
C ARG A 121 -6.98 5.05 -13.76
N PHE A 122 -7.39 5.27 -15.01
CA PHE A 122 -7.88 4.23 -15.89
C PHE A 122 -6.71 3.50 -16.55
N TYR A 123 -6.72 2.17 -16.49
CA TYR A 123 -5.79 1.29 -17.18
C TYR A 123 -6.56 0.35 -18.11
N MET A 124 -5.88 -0.10 -19.16
CA MET A 124 -6.44 -1.03 -20.13
C MET A 124 -6.17 -2.47 -19.70
N TYR A 125 -6.99 -3.39 -20.19
CA TYR A 125 -6.66 -4.83 -20.14
C TYR A 125 -5.29 -5.06 -20.76
N GLY A 126 -4.45 -5.83 -20.10
CA GLY A 126 -3.10 -6.15 -20.55
C GLY A 126 -2.02 -5.14 -20.14
N ASP A 127 -2.37 -3.96 -19.63
CA ASP A 127 -1.38 -3.04 -19.08
C ASP A 127 -0.65 -3.69 -17.90
N SER A 128 0.68 -3.57 -17.88
CA SER A 128 1.51 -3.84 -16.72
C SER A 128 2.14 -2.55 -16.21
N ILE A 129 2.42 -2.48 -14.91
CA ILE A 129 2.87 -1.24 -14.28
C ILE A 129 4.17 -1.52 -13.52
N HIS A 130 5.21 -0.76 -13.82
CA HIS A 130 6.43 -0.73 -13.03
C HIS A 130 6.43 0.53 -12.17
N VAL A 131 6.51 0.33 -10.84
CA VAL A 131 6.47 1.44 -9.87
C VAL A 131 7.83 1.53 -9.20
N ARG A 132 8.38 2.73 -9.13
CA ARG A 132 9.62 3.05 -8.40
C ARG A 132 9.31 4.05 -7.30
N VAL A 133 9.76 3.74 -6.10
CA VAL A 133 9.52 4.55 -4.90
C VAL A 133 10.84 4.96 -4.29
N ARG A 134 11.00 6.25 -4.01
CA ARG A 134 12.16 6.81 -3.33
C ARG A 134 11.75 7.94 -2.40
N HIS A 135 12.48 8.17 -1.34
CA HIS A 135 12.22 9.34 -0.51
C HIS A 135 12.81 10.62 -1.09
N ASN A 136 12.19 11.76 -0.78
CA ASN A 136 12.63 13.09 -1.19
C ASN A 136 12.88 13.99 0.03
N MET A 137 13.56 13.43 1.03
CA MET A 137 13.99 14.17 2.23
C MET A 137 15.37 14.79 2.02
N LYS A 138 15.69 15.82 2.81
CA LYS A 138 17.05 16.44 2.79
C LYS A 138 18.13 15.49 3.32
N ARG A 139 17.78 14.65 4.29
CA ARG A 139 18.70 13.69 4.90
C ARG A 139 18.99 12.53 3.95
N GLU A 140 20.26 12.13 3.86
CA GLU A 140 20.70 11.06 2.96
C GLU A 140 20.19 9.69 3.40
N ILE A 141 20.23 9.38 4.69
CA ILE A 141 19.81 8.10 5.26
C ILE A 141 18.68 8.34 6.25
N LEU A 142 17.52 7.71 6.04
CA LEU A 142 16.35 7.83 6.90
C LEU A 142 16.22 6.58 7.80
N PRO A 143 16.49 6.73 9.10
CA PRO A 143 16.26 5.63 10.04
C PRO A 143 14.77 5.44 10.32
N GLY A 144 14.40 4.24 10.75
CA GLY A 144 13.06 3.97 11.27
C GLY A 144 11.99 3.69 10.22
N ILE A 145 12.34 3.60 8.94
CA ILE A 145 11.45 3.09 7.91
C ILE A 145 11.69 1.58 7.82
N ALA A 146 10.66 0.79 8.13
CA ALA A 146 10.74 -0.66 8.09
C ALA A 146 10.33 -1.22 6.72
N ASP A 147 9.16 -0.80 6.25
CA ASP A 147 8.60 -1.30 5.00
C ASP A 147 7.95 -0.19 4.20
N VAL A 148 8.04 -0.32 2.89
CA VAL A 148 7.33 0.48 1.90
C VAL A 148 6.52 -0.46 1.03
N GLY A 149 5.25 -0.19 0.83
CA GLY A 149 4.37 -1.06 0.05
C GLY A 149 3.57 -0.30 -0.99
N ILE A 150 3.27 -0.99 -2.08
CA ILE A 150 2.34 -0.51 -3.10
C ILE A 150 1.14 -1.44 -3.15
N GLN A 151 -0.04 -0.84 -3.16
CA GLN A 151 -1.31 -1.54 -3.33
C GLN A 151 -2.07 -0.95 -4.51
N LEU A 152 -2.62 -1.82 -5.35
CA LEU A 152 -3.51 -1.44 -6.44
C LEU A 152 -4.89 -2.06 -6.21
N LYS A 153 -5.93 -1.23 -6.22
CA LYS A 153 -7.33 -1.63 -6.04
C LYS A 153 -8.15 -1.24 -7.25
N ALA A 154 -9.00 -2.15 -7.73
CA ALA A 154 -10.07 -1.81 -8.68
C ALA A 154 -11.16 -0.98 -7.98
N GLU A 155 -11.68 0.03 -8.65
CA GLU A 155 -12.77 0.90 -8.16
C GLU A 155 -14.15 0.36 -8.56
#